data_181aac1a64bf6a478676febb27a333df
#
_entry.id   181aac1a64bf6a478676febb27a333df
#
_cell.length_a   1.000
_cell.length_b   1.000
_cell.length_c   1.000
_cell.angle_alpha   90.00
_cell.angle_beta   90.00
_cell.angle_gamma   90.00
#
_symmetry.space_group_name_H-M   'P 1'
#
loop_
_entity.id
_entity.type
_entity.pdbx_description
1 polymer ?
#
loop_
_entity_poly.entity_id
_entity_poly.type
_entity_poly.pdbx_seq_one_letter_code
_entity_poly.pdbx_strand_id
1 'polypeptide(L)'
;MARTNTIRPRWRHYTTNRGDSPVREFLDALPADDAAKVVVAMRQIRENGLQAARHLRGDLYEVRVPVSDQGIRVLFAPQGKRSTVLLALVAYSKKSQQAPARFIDLAESRLRDWNGRGAARPQRRSVTTYNGATL
;
A
#
# COMPACT_ATOMS: atom_id res chain seq x y z
N MET A 1 17.75 15.30 25.24
CA MET A 1 16.49 14.82 24.70
C MET A 1 16.60 13.39 24.21
N ALA A 2 15.69 12.60 24.62
CA ALA A 2 15.71 11.22 24.20
C ALA A 2 15.33 11.12 22.72
N ARG A 3 16.14 10.44 21.99
CA ARG A 3 15.83 10.19 20.62
C ARG A 3 15.02 8.90 20.54
N THR A 4 13.86 9.00 20.01
CA THR A 4 13.05 7.82 19.79
C THR A 4 13.57 7.08 18.57
N ASN A 5 13.93 5.82 18.75
CA ASN A 5 14.29 4.99 17.62
C ASN A 5 13.01 4.60 16.89
N THR A 6 12.55 5.51 16.08
CA THR A 6 11.35 5.22 15.31
C THR A 6 11.75 4.41 14.10
N ILE A 7 11.26 3.19 14.06
CA ILE A 7 11.46 2.33 12.90
C ILE A 7 10.46 2.75 11.86
N ARG A 8 10.96 3.27 10.73
CA ARG A 8 10.09 3.63 9.65
C ARG A 8 9.73 2.39 8.87
N PRO A 9 8.43 2.18 8.60
CA PRO A 9 8.02 1.02 7.83
C PRO A 9 8.47 1.15 6.38
N ARG A 10 8.49 0.02 5.70
CA ARG A 10 8.77 -0.04 4.28
C ARG A 10 7.52 -0.46 3.55
N TRP A 11 7.29 0.15 2.40
CA TRP A 11 6.23 -0.28 1.51
C TRP A 11 6.64 -1.54 0.78
N ARG A 12 5.71 -2.47 0.66
CA ARG A 12 5.83 -3.63 -0.21
C ARG A 12 4.55 -3.75 -1.01
N HIS A 13 4.65 -4.34 -2.17
CA HIS A 13 3.48 -4.56 -3.00
C HIS A 13 3.12 -6.04 -2.98
N TYR A 14 1.82 -6.31 -2.80
CA TYR A 14 1.33 -7.66 -2.92
C TYR A 14 1.68 -8.20 -4.31
N THR A 15 2.20 -9.42 -4.36
CA THR A 15 2.43 -10.12 -5.61
C THR A 15 1.63 -11.41 -5.61
N THR A 16 1.10 -11.77 -6.77
CA THR A 16 0.38 -13.04 -6.91
C THR A 16 1.38 -14.19 -6.91
N ASN A 17 0.85 -15.42 -6.85
CA ASN A 17 1.71 -16.59 -6.94
C ASN A 17 2.47 -16.68 -8.25
N ARG A 18 1.97 -16.02 -9.29
CA ARG A 18 2.62 -16.00 -10.59
C ARG A 18 3.64 -14.88 -10.72
N GLY A 19 3.74 -14.04 -9.70
CA GLY A 19 4.70 -12.95 -9.71
C GLY A 19 4.17 -11.63 -10.20
N ASP A 20 2.89 -11.54 -10.53
CA ASP A 20 2.27 -10.28 -10.94
C ASP A 20 2.14 -9.35 -9.75
N SER A 21 2.32 -8.07 -9.98
CA SER A 21 2.20 -7.05 -8.93
C SER A 21 1.12 -6.05 -9.33
N PRO A 22 -0.15 -6.32 -8.96
CA PRO A 22 -1.26 -5.51 -9.46
C PRO A 22 -1.19 -4.04 -9.09
N VAL A 23 -0.77 -3.70 -7.87
CA VAL A 23 -0.67 -2.30 -7.48
C VAL A 23 0.42 -1.61 -8.27
N ARG A 24 1.56 -2.27 -8.41
CA ARG A 24 2.66 -1.69 -9.18
C ARG A 24 2.26 -1.48 -10.63
N GLU A 25 1.57 -2.45 -11.21
CA GLU A 25 1.09 -2.33 -12.58
C GLU A 25 0.14 -1.15 -12.75
N PHE A 26 -0.75 -0.97 -11.78
CA PHE A 26 -1.66 0.16 -11.80
C PHE A 26 -0.90 1.48 -11.73
N LEU A 27 0.06 1.58 -10.84
CA LEU A 27 0.83 2.81 -10.66
C LEU A 27 1.69 3.11 -11.87
N ASP A 28 2.27 2.07 -12.48
CA ASP A 28 3.12 2.25 -13.66
C ASP A 28 2.33 2.74 -14.86
N ALA A 29 1.03 2.47 -14.89
CA ALA A 29 0.16 2.91 -15.98
C ALA A 29 -0.35 4.34 -15.81
N LEU A 30 -0.09 4.97 -14.68
CA LEU A 30 -0.54 6.34 -14.43
C LEU A 30 0.32 7.36 -15.17
N PRO A 31 -0.27 8.52 -15.50
CA PRO A 31 0.56 9.64 -15.95
C PRO A 31 1.62 9.96 -14.89
N ALA A 32 2.77 10.45 -15.34
CA ALA A 32 3.90 10.67 -14.44
C ALA A 32 3.56 11.58 -13.27
N ASP A 33 2.79 12.66 -13.53
CA ASP A 33 2.43 13.57 -12.45
C ASP A 33 1.56 12.91 -11.40
N ASP A 34 0.62 12.09 -11.85
CA ASP A 34 -0.27 11.40 -10.92
C ASP A 34 0.50 10.36 -10.10
N ALA A 35 1.39 9.64 -10.77
CA ALA A 35 2.23 8.66 -10.09
C ALA A 35 3.09 9.32 -9.02
N ALA A 36 3.64 10.50 -9.32
CA ALA A 36 4.46 11.21 -8.35
C ALA A 36 3.66 11.60 -7.12
N LYS A 37 2.40 12.00 -7.30
CA LYS A 37 1.54 12.33 -6.17
C LYS A 37 1.26 11.12 -5.29
N VAL A 38 1.08 9.96 -5.90
CA VAL A 38 0.88 8.73 -5.14
C VAL A 38 2.12 8.40 -4.32
N VAL A 39 3.30 8.51 -4.92
CA VAL A 39 4.55 8.24 -4.21
C VAL A 39 4.70 9.15 -3.00
N VAL A 40 4.38 10.44 -3.17
CA VAL A 40 4.45 11.39 -2.06
C VAL A 40 3.48 10.99 -0.95
N ALA A 41 2.25 10.64 -1.30
CA ALA A 41 1.24 10.27 -0.30
C ALA A 41 1.64 9.00 0.45
N MET A 42 2.17 8.01 -0.25
CA MET A 42 2.62 6.78 0.39
C MET A 42 3.81 7.04 1.31
N ARG A 43 4.70 7.93 0.88
CA ARG A 43 5.83 8.31 1.73
C ARG A 43 5.36 9.01 3.01
N GLN A 44 4.31 9.81 2.93
CA GLN A 44 3.76 10.47 4.11
C GLN A 44 3.21 9.48 5.12
N ILE A 45 2.58 8.39 4.65
CA ILE A 45 2.14 7.34 5.57
C ILE A 45 3.35 6.72 6.27
N ARG A 46 4.39 6.46 5.52
CA ARG A 46 5.60 5.87 6.07
C ARG A 46 6.21 6.76 7.15
N GLU A 47 6.17 8.07 6.96
CA GLU A 47 6.84 8.99 7.89
C GLU A 47 5.95 9.43 9.03
N ASN A 48 4.66 9.56 8.79
CA ASN A 48 3.74 10.11 9.79
C ASN A 48 2.90 9.07 10.50
N GLY A 49 2.89 7.84 9.99
CA GLY A 49 2.16 6.77 10.63
C GLY A 49 0.74 6.62 10.08
N LEU A 50 0.02 5.67 10.66
CA LEU A 50 -1.30 5.29 10.18
C LEU A 50 -2.35 6.36 10.36
N GLN A 51 -2.12 7.34 11.24
CA GLN A 51 -3.08 8.43 11.40
C GLN A 51 -3.20 9.26 10.12
N ALA A 52 -2.24 9.18 9.22
CA ALA A 52 -2.34 9.88 7.94
C ALA A 52 -3.15 9.09 6.91
N ALA A 53 -3.63 7.91 7.28
CA ALA A 53 -4.47 7.08 6.43
C ALA A 53 -5.83 6.92 7.07
N ARG A 54 -6.80 6.44 6.27
CA ARG A 54 -8.13 6.19 6.76
C ARG A 54 -8.28 4.70 7.05
N HIS A 55 -8.71 4.38 8.28
CA HIS A 55 -9.00 2.99 8.62
C HIS A 55 -10.29 2.55 7.95
N LEU A 56 -10.29 1.37 7.34
CA LEU A 56 -11.47 0.83 6.70
C LEU A 56 -12.14 -0.21 7.57
N ARG A 57 -11.51 -1.36 7.71
CA ARG A 57 -11.98 -2.40 8.62
C ARG A 57 -10.85 -3.39 8.84
N GLY A 58 -10.88 -4.07 10.00
CA GLY A 58 -9.82 -5.01 10.34
C GLY A 58 -8.47 -4.34 10.27
N ASP A 59 -7.56 -4.94 9.52
CA ASP A 59 -6.22 -4.40 9.35
C ASP A 59 -6.08 -3.52 8.11
N LEU A 60 -7.18 -3.22 7.42
CA LEU A 60 -7.11 -2.48 6.17
C LEU A 60 -7.20 -0.98 6.37
N TYR A 61 -6.35 -0.27 5.66
CA TYR A 61 -6.32 1.18 5.62
C TYR A 61 -6.34 1.66 4.17
N GLU A 62 -6.68 2.91 4.00
CA GLU A 62 -6.76 3.53 2.69
C GLU A 62 -5.98 4.83 2.69
N VAL A 63 -5.16 5.03 1.67
CA VAL A 63 -4.58 6.35 1.41
C VAL A 63 -5.26 6.91 0.17
N ARG A 64 -5.70 8.16 0.26
CA ARG A 64 -6.36 8.87 -0.83
C ARG A 64 -5.43 9.88 -1.42
N VAL A 65 -5.36 9.89 -2.74
CA VAL A 65 -4.49 10.82 -3.45
C VAL A 65 -5.35 11.57 -4.46
N PRO A 66 -5.67 12.84 -4.21
CA PRO A 66 -6.45 13.59 -5.19
C PRO A 66 -5.62 13.85 -6.44
N VAL A 67 -6.16 13.50 -7.60
CA VAL A 67 -5.54 13.76 -8.88
C VAL A 67 -6.63 14.21 -9.85
N SER A 68 -6.38 15.32 -10.55
CA SER A 68 -7.36 15.87 -11.50
C SER A 68 -8.76 15.88 -10.87
N ASP A 69 -9.75 15.31 -11.53
CA ASP A 69 -11.12 15.25 -11.03
C ASP A 69 -11.46 13.93 -10.39
N GLN A 70 -10.47 13.06 -10.20
CA GLN A 70 -10.66 11.76 -9.59
C GLN A 70 -9.75 11.61 -8.39
N GLY A 71 -9.95 10.56 -7.64
CA GLY A 71 -9.04 10.21 -6.56
C GLY A 71 -8.41 8.86 -6.85
N ILE A 72 -7.13 8.74 -6.60
CA ILE A 72 -6.48 7.45 -6.60
C ILE A 72 -6.48 6.96 -5.17
N ARG A 73 -6.77 5.68 -5.00
CA ARG A 73 -6.81 5.08 -3.67
C ARG A 73 -5.96 3.85 -3.64
N VAL A 74 -5.21 3.72 -2.56
CA VAL A 74 -4.40 2.54 -2.33
C VAL A 74 -4.85 1.93 -1.01
N LEU A 75 -5.29 0.68 -1.06
CA LEU A 75 -5.67 -0.07 0.13
C LEU A 75 -4.49 -0.89 0.57
N PHE A 76 -4.18 -0.84 1.85
CA PHE A 76 -2.99 -1.48 2.37
C PHE A 76 -3.23 -1.98 3.79
N ALA A 77 -2.33 -2.82 4.26
CA ALA A 77 -2.36 -3.31 5.63
C ALA A 77 -0.97 -3.29 6.23
N PRO A 78 -0.83 -2.84 7.48
CA PRO A 78 0.43 -2.98 8.19
C PRO A 78 0.75 -4.44 8.43
N GLN A 79 2.02 -4.79 8.36
CA GLN A 79 2.49 -6.15 8.53
C GLN A 79 3.71 -6.16 9.43
N GLY A 80 3.90 -7.31 10.10
CA GLY A 80 5.05 -7.51 10.95
C GLY A 80 4.87 -6.89 12.33
N LYS A 81 5.78 -7.23 13.21
CA LYS A 81 5.80 -6.62 14.53
C LYS A 81 6.06 -5.14 14.40
N ARG A 82 5.31 -4.35 15.14
CA ARG A 82 5.43 -2.89 15.12
C ARG A 82 5.14 -2.28 13.75
N SER A 83 4.42 -3.01 12.93
CA SER A 83 4.01 -2.51 11.61
C SER A 83 5.21 -2.02 10.79
N THR A 84 6.24 -2.86 10.69
CA THR A 84 7.45 -2.49 9.97
C THR A 84 7.31 -2.57 8.46
N VAL A 85 6.20 -3.11 7.97
CA VAL A 85 5.91 -3.22 6.55
C VAL A 85 4.51 -2.69 6.31
N LEU A 86 4.36 -1.93 5.23
CA LEU A 86 3.06 -1.49 4.75
C LEU A 86 2.82 -2.22 3.43
N LEU A 87 1.86 -3.13 3.43
CA LEU A 87 1.62 -3.98 2.27
C LEU A 87 0.51 -3.41 1.42
N ALA A 88 0.86 -2.92 0.23
CA ALA A 88 -0.12 -2.39 -0.71
C ALA A 88 -0.84 -3.54 -1.40
N LEU A 89 -2.16 -3.54 -1.33
CA LEU A 89 -2.98 -4.66 -1.75
C LEU A 89 -3.83 -4.37 -2.99
N VAL A 90 -4.41 -3.18 -3.08
CA VAL A 90 -5.30 -2.80 -4.18
C VAL A 90 -5.11 -1.32 -4.45
N ALA A 91 -5.08 -0.94 -5.72
CA ALA A 91 -5.07 0.46 -6.10
C ALA A 91 -6.11 0.68 -7.19
N TYR A 92 -6.82 1.79 -7.12
CA TYR A 92 -7.86 2.10 -8.09
C TYR A 92 -8.16 3.58 -8.12
N SER A 93 -8.85 4.02 -9.16
CA SER A 93 -9.30 5.40 -9.31
C SER A 93 -10.79 5.48 -9.05
N LYS A 94 -11.22 6.50 -8.33
CA LYS A 94 -12.64 6.66 -8.06
C LYS A 94 -12.96 8.08 -7.64
N LYS A 95 -14.10 8.57 -8.08
CA LYS A 95 -14.58 9.90 -7.71
C LYS A 95 -15.32 9.93 -6.38
N SER A 96 -16.01 8.85 -6.02
CA SER A 96 -16.86 8.86 -4.83
C SER A 96 -16.06 8.74 -3.55
N GLN A 97 -16.68 9.11 -2.44
CA GLN A 97 -16.03 9.13 -1.14
C GLN A 97 -15.82 7.76 -0.53
N GLN A 98 -16.72 6.83 -0.82
CA GLN A 98 -16.67 5.52 -0.18
C GLN A 98 -15.89 4.51 -1.01
N ALA A 99 -15.09 3.70 -0.33
CA ALA A 99 -14.43 2.58 -0.98
C ALA A 99 -15.45 1.53 -1.36
N PRO A 100 -15.49 1.09 -2.62
CA PRO A 100 -16.42 0.03 -3.00
C PRO A 100 -16.12 -1.28 -2.28
N ALA A 101 -17.18 -1.97 -1.89
CA ALA A 101 -17.04 -3.22 -1.16
C ALA A 101 -16.17 -4.24 -1.91
N ARG A 102 -16.30 -4.27 -3.24
CA ARG A 102 -15.52 -5.24 -4.02
C ARG A 102 -14.02 -5.06 -3.88
N PHE A 103 -13.56 -3.82 -3.73
CA PHE A 103 -12.13 -3.56 -3.56
C PHE A 103 -11.67 -3.89 -2.15
N ILE A 104 -12.52 -3.65 -1.16
CA ILE A 104 -12.21 -4.03 0.21
C ILE A 104 -12.13 -5.56 0.31
N ASP A 105 -13.08 -6.26 -0.30
CA ASP A 105 -13.08 -7.73 -0.30
C ASP A 105 -11.84 -8.28 -1.01
N LEU A 106 -11.47 -7.65 -2.11
CA LEU A 106 -10.27 -8.05 -2.84
C LEU A 106 -9.01 -7.85 -1.99
N ALA A 107 -8.93 -6.72 -1.30
CA ALA A 107 -7.80 -6.44 -0.43
C ALA A 107 -7.71 -7.48 0.69
N GLU A 108 -8.83 -7.83 1.29
CA GLU A 108 -8.84 -8.84 2.33
C GLU A 108 -8.42 -10.21 1.79
N SER A 109 -8.88 -10.55 0.60
CA SER A 109 -8.52 -11.81 -0.01
C SER A 109 -7.01 -11.88 -0.27
N ARG A 110 -6.45 -10.80 -0.79
CA ARG A 110 -5.02 -10.73 -1.06
C ARG A 110 -4.21 -10.77 0.23
N LEU A 111 -4.70 -10.12 1.28
CA LEU A 111 -4.02 -10.15 2.57
C LEU A 111 -3.98 -11.57 3.13
N ARG A 112 -5.10 -12.29 3.05
CA ARG A 112 -5.12 -13.68 3.51
C ARG A 112 -4.15 -14.55 2.72
N ASP A 113 -4.12 -14.35 1.39
CA ASP A 113 -3.21 -15.09 0.54
C ASP A 113 -1.76 -14.81 0.92
N TRP A 114 -1.43 -13.54 1.11
CA TRP A 114 -0.07 -13.15 1.49
C TRP A 114 0.34 -13.75 2.83
N ASN A 115 -0.53 -13.66 3.81
CA ASN A 115 -0.24 -14.17 5.14
C ASN A 115 -0.09 -15.69 5.14
N GLY A 116 -0.90 -16.37 4.35
CA GLY A 116 -0.81 -17.82 4.24
C GLY A 116 0.51 -18.27 3.64
N ARG A 117 0.99 -17.54 2.63
CA ARG A 117 2.27 -17.88 2.01
C ARG A 117 3.45 -17.60 2.93
N GLY A 118 3.34 -16.51 3.68
CA GLY A 118 4.44 -16.11 4.53
C GLY A 118 4.79 -17.13 5.59
N ALA A 119 3.81 -17.89 6.04
CA ALA A 119 4.03 -18.93 7.03
C ALA A 119 4.63 -20.19 6.43
N ALA A 120 4.48 -20.39 5.12
CA ALA A 120 4.83 -21.65 4.47
C ALA A 120 6.24 -21.71 3.94
N ARG A 121 6.89 -20.58 3.71
CA ARG A 121 8.21 -20.56 3.12
C ARG A 121 8.90 -19.24 3.39
N PRO A 122 10.23 -19.24 3.30
CA PRO A 122 10.99 -18.01 3.51
C PRO A 122 10.57 -16.94 2.53
N GLN A 123 10.46 -15.74 3.02
CA GLN A 123 10.15 -14.60 2.18
C GLN A 123 11.39 -14.19 1.42
N ARG A 124 11.22 -14.08 0.12
CA ARG A 124 12.27 -13.51 -0.69
C ARG A 124 12.22 -12.01 -0.48
N ARG A 125 13.32 -11.45 -0.07
CA ARG A 125 13.37 -10.03 0.15
C ARG A 125 13.30 -9.30 -1.17
N SER A 126 12.39 -8.37 -1.26
CA SER A 126 12.33 -7.51 -2.43
C SER A 126 12.07 -6.09 -1.98
N VAL A 127 12.80 -5.16 -2.56
CA VAL A 127 12.62 -3.75 -2.32
C VAL A 127 11.84 -3.20 -3.50
N THR A 128 10.71 -2.60 -3.21
CA THR A 128 9.87 -2.04 -4.24
C THR A 128 10.39 -0.66 -4.62
N THR A 129 10.66 -0.48 -5.89
CA THR A 129 11.11 0.79 -6.42
C THR A 129 10.13 1.26 -7.46
N TYR A 130 9.79 2.53 -7.42
CA TYR A 130 8.90 3.11 -8.39
C TYR A 130 9.47 4.44 -8.85
N ASN A 131 9.67 4.60 -10.15
CA ASN A 131 10.31 5.78 -10.74
C ASN A 131 11.64 6.10 -10.07
N GLY A 132 12.41 5.08 -9.77
CA GLY A 132 13.70 5.25 -9.14
C GLY A 132 13.67 5.55 -7.66
N ALA A 133 12.49 5.66 -7.07
CA ALA A 133 12.34 5.90 -5.65
C ALA A 133 11.97 4.60 -4.94
N THR A 134 12.49 4.43 -3.74
CA THR A 134 12.14 3.27 -2.91
C THR A 134 10.95 3.63 -2.06
N LEU A 135 9.93 2.84 -2.15
CA LEU A 135 8.72 3.01 -1.35
C LEU A 135 8.81 2.24 -0.05
#